data_674186e4b503cb7b4942a8671697904e
#
_entry.id   674186e4b503cb7b4942a8671697904e
#
_cell.length_a   1.000
_cell.length_b   1.000
_cell.length_c   1.000
_cell.angle_alpha   90.00
_cell.angle_beta   90.00
_cell.angle_gamma   90.00
#
_symmetry.space_group_name_H-M   'P 1'
#
loop_
_entity.id
_entity.type
_entity.pdbx_description
1 polymer ?
#
loop_
_entity_poly.entity_id
_entity_poly.type
_entity_poly.pdbx_seq_one_letter_code
_entity_poly.pdbx_strand_id
1 'polypeptide(L)'
;MKKLLVLFSFILFFQSILLTGVSASKIVVRDDLSKHFQDFTGTFVMYDPSQDMYTIYNQEQAQKRLSPCSTFKIFNSLIGLETGVLDSEDVYTLIKWNGKKHDFPNWNRDHTLASATQESVVWYFQELAARIGQERMQEYLSKIGYGNQDISGGLTTFWLRSSLKISAIEQVDLLTKLYNNQLPFSATARSTVLKNITLSDSNGVKLLGKTGSGLQDGKWILGWFVGYIENQGKIYIVATNIEGPDGAIGGKAREITKAITRDLNLL
;
A
#
# COMPACT_ATOMS: atom_id res chain seq x y z
N MET A 1 24.81 11.20 79.57
CA MET A 1 25.01 11.18 78.08
C MET A 1 24.00 10.21 77.51
N LYS A 2 22.85 10.72 77.00
CA LYS A 2 21.80 9.88 76.37
C LYS A 2 22.09 9.81 74.87
N LYS A 3 22.33 8.62 74.31
CA LYS A 3 22.47 8.37 72.85
C LYS A 3 21.10 8.27 72.24
N LEU A 4 20.81 9.20 71.32
CA LEU A 4 19.60 9.21 70.53
C LEU A 4 19.79 8.28 69.30
N LEU A 5 19.00 7.21 69.23
CA LEU A 5 18.98 6.26 68.09
C LEU A 5 17.99 6.81 67.09
N VAL A 6 18.45 7.24 65.91
CA VAL A 6 17.59 7.68 64.80
C VAL A 6 17.36 6.45 63.91
N LEU A 7 16.13 5.95 63.89
CA LEU A 7 15.69 4.87 63.01
C LEU A 7 15.31 5.47 61.63
N PHE A 8 16.10 5.16 60.59
CA PHE A 8 15.74 5.48 59.20
C PHE A 8 14.84 4.38 58.69
N SER A 9 13.54 4.65 58.50
CA SER A 9 12.63 3.78 57.79
C SER A 9 12.80 4.01 56.28
N PHE A 10 13.37 3.02 55.58
CA PHE A 10 13.38 2.94 54.12
C PHE A 10 12.01 2.45 53.64
N ILE A 11 11.19 3.35 53.07
CA ILE A 11 9.95 2.98 52.36
C ILE A 11 10.38 2.59 50.96
N LEU A 12 10.39 1.31 50.64
CA LEU A 12 10.52 0.78 49.29
C LEU A 12 9.20 1.02 48.54
N PHE A 13 9.18 2.00 47.64
CA PHE A 13 8.12 2.18 46.66
C PHE A 13 8.27 1.09 45.57
N PHE A 14 7.49 0.04 45.64
CA PHE A 14 7.31 -0.90 44.53
C PHE A 14 6.46 -0.22 43.43
N GLN A 15 7.11 0.35 42.43
CA GLN A 15 6.44 0.72 41.20
C GLN A 15 6.13 -0.57 40.43
N SER A 16 4.89 -1.01 40.47
CA SER A 16 4.38 -2.03 39.58
C SER A 16 4.34 -1.46 38.15
N ILE A 17 5.34 -1.81 37.35
CA ILE A 17 5.31 -1.60 35.90
C ILE A 17 4.24 -2.54 35.37
N LEU A 18 3.06 -2.02 35.05
CA LEU A 18 2.06 -2.69 34.23
C LEU A 18 2.67 -2.81 32.82
N LEU A 19 3.28 -3.95 32.55
CA LEU A 19 3.57 -4.39 31.20
C LEU A 19 2.21 -4.63 30.53
N THR A 20 1.72 -3.63 29.79
CA THR A 20 0.65 -3.83 28.82
C THR A 20 1.25 -4.71 27.72
N GLY A 21 1.00 -6.00 27.80
CA GLY A 21 1.37 -6.94 26.76
C GLY A 21 0.67 -6.52 25.48
N VAL A 22 1.42 -6.06 24.48
CA VAL A 22 0.93 -5.91 23.11
C VAL A 22 0.62 -7.32 22.63
N SER A 23 -0.67 -7.67 22.58
CA SER A 23 -1.09 -8.94 21.98
C SER A 23 -0.73 -8.91 20.51
N ALA A 24 -0.07 -9.97 20.03
CA ALA A 24 0.15 -10.09 18.58
C ALA A 24 -1.20 -10.27 17.86
N SER A 25 -1.36 -9.61 16.71
CA SER A 25 -2.57 -9.73 15.89
C SER A 25 -2.85 -11.20 15.54
N LYS A 26 -4.11 -11.58 15.57
CA LYS A 26 -4.55 -12.94 15.23
C LYS A 26 -4.34 -13.21 13.73
N ILE A 27 -3.79 -14.37 13.39
CA ILE A 27 -3.63 -14.82 12.01
C ILE A 27 -4.53 -16.03 11.76
N VAL A 28 -5.35 -15.96 10.70
CA VAL A 28 -6.18 -17.05 10.20
C VAL A 28 -5.71 -17.43 8.80
N VAL A 29 -5.17 -18.62 8.65
CA VAL A 29 -4.76 -19.16 7.34
C VAL A 29 -5.97 -19.77 6.66
N ARG A 30 -6.18 -19.48 5.36
CA ARG A 30 -7.33 -19.89 4.55
C ARG A 30 -6.88 -20.58 3.27
N ASP A 31 -6.52 -21.86 3.38
CA ASP A 31 -6.05 -22.67 2.23
C ASP A 31 -7.18 -22.95 1.23
N ASP A 32 -8.44 -22.90 1.66
CA ASP A 32 -9.63 -23.04 0.82
C ASP A 32 -9.78 -21.93 -0.23
N LEU A 33 -9.08 -20.80 -0.06
CA LEU A 33 -9.05 -19.71 -1.05
C LEU A 33 -8.16 -20.04 -2.27
N SER A 34 -7.40 -21.14 -2.25
CA SER A 34 -6.59 -21.61 -3.38
C SER A 34 -7.38 -21.72 -4.69
N LYS A 35 -8.67 -22.06 -4.62
CA LYS A 35 -9.59 -22.15 -5.76
C LYS A 35 -9.66 -20.87 -6.63
N HIS A 36 -9.32 -19.71 -6.07
CA HIS A 36 -9.36 -18.43 -6.79
C HIS A 36 -8.07 -18.15 -7.58
N PHE A 37 -6.98 -18.87 -7.30
CA PHE A 37 -5.66 -18.60 -7.88
C PHE A 37 -5.32 -19.51 -9.08
N GLN A 38 -5.95 -20.65 -9.20
CA GLN A 38 -5.86 -21.67 -10.28
C GLN A 38 -4.51 -21.70 -11.05
N ASP A 39 -4.35 -20.80 -12.03
CA ASP A 39 -3.20 -20.78 -12.96
C ASP A 39 -2.02 -19.92 -12.45
N PHE A 40 -2.12 -19.36 -11.25
CA PHE A 40 -1.15 -18.42 -10.69
C PHE A 40 -0.64 -18.86 -9.32
N THR A 41 0.65 -18.69 -9.09
CA THR A 41 1.17 -18.62 -7.73
C THR A 41 0.84 -17.26 -7.16
N GLY A 42 0.19 -17.20 -5.99
CA GLY A 42 -0.21 -15.91 -5.43
C GLY A 42 -0.56 -15.98 -3.96
N THR A 43 -0.94 -14.84 -3.42
CA THR A 43 -1.42 -14.68 -2.03
C THR A 43 -2.55 -13.66 -1.97
N PHE A 44 -3.40 -13.85 -0.98
CA PHE A 44 -4.36 -12.86 -0.50
C PHE A 44 -4.08 -12.57 0.97
N VAL A 45 -3.95 -11.30 1.32
CA VAL A 45 -3.81 -10.83 2.69
C VAL A 45 -4.91 -9.81 2.94
N MET A 46 -5.66 -10.00 4.01
CA MET A 46 -6.66 -9.05 4.50
C MET A 46 -6.44 -8.82 5.99
N TYR A 47 -6.50 -7.57 6.41
CA TYR A 47 -6.51 -7.17 7.80
C TYR A 47 -7.86 -6.54 8.17
N ASP A 48 -8.46 -7.04 9.25
CA ASP A 48 -9.66 -6.48 9.89
C ASP A 48 -9.24 -5.76 11.18
N PRO A 49 -9.17 -4.42 11.19
CA PRO A 49 -8.79 -3.68 12.39
C PRO A 49 -9.77 -3.83 13.55
N SER A 50 -11.05 -4.14 13.27
CA SER A 50 -12.07 -4.28 14.32
C SER A 50 -11.86 -5.54 15.16
N GLN A 51 -11.18 -6.54 14.62
CA GLN A 51 -10.88 -7.82 15.27
C GLN A 51 -9.40 -8.01 15.54
N ASP A 52 -8.54 -7.07 15.13
CA ASP A 52 -7.08 -7.20 15.10
C ASP A 52 -6.65 -8.54 14.47
N MET A 53 -7.17 -8.81 13.26
CA MET A 53 -7.07 -10.12 12.64
C MET A 53 -6.62 -10.05 11.18
N TYR A 54 -5.59 -10.85 10.87
CA TYR A 54 -5.19 -11.15 9.50
C TYR A 54 -5.88 -12.41 8.98
N THR A 55 -6.41 -12.35 7.76
CA THR A 55 -6.83 -13.50 6.96
C THR A 55 -5.82 -13.66 5.81
N ILE A 56 -5.13 -14.78 5.74
CA ILE A 56 -4.04 -14.98 4.79
C ILE A 56 -4.24 -16.30 4.02
N TYR A 57 -4.17 -16.22 2.70
CA TYR A 57 -3.94 -17.37 1.83
C TYR A 57 -2.48 -17.36 1.39
N ASN A 58 -1.80 -18.52 1.42
CA ASN A 58 -0.39 -18.72 1.05
C ASN A 58 0.56 -17.77 1.80
N GLN A 59 0.81 -18.11 3.05
CA GLN A 59 1.61 -17.29 3.97
C GLN A 59 3.05 -17.08 3.50
N GLU A 60 3.66 -18.05 2.82
CA GLU A 60 5.01 -17.93 2.26
C GLU A 60 5.05 -16.83 1.19
N GLN A 61 4.11 -16.87 0.24
CA GLN A 61 4.00 -15.85 -0.81
C GLN A 61 3.62 -14.48 -0.24
N ALA A 62 2.88 -14.43 0.88
CA ALA A 62 2.51 -13.19 1.55
C ALA A 62 3.71 -12.43 2.12
N GLN A 63 4.78 -13.13 2.50
CA GLN A 63 6.02 -12.58 3.03
C GLN A 63 7.06 -12.28 1.93
N LYS A 64 6.89 -12.85 0.73
CA LYS A 64 7.81 -12.66 -0.39
C LYS A 64 7.77 -11.22 -0.88
N ARG A 65 8.91 -10.53 -0.86
CA ARG A 65 9.04 -9.18 -1.40
C ARG A 65 9.15 -9.20 -2.91
N LEU A 66 8.21 -8.54 -3.58
CA LEU A 66 8.11 -8.40 -5.04
C LEU A 66 8.14 -6.92 -5.42
N SER A 67 8.43 -6.61 -6.68
CA SER A 67 8.33 -5.23 -7.17
C SER A 67 6.88 -4.73 -7.03
N PRO A 68 6.64 -3.55 -6.44
CA PRO A 68 5.29 -3.02 -6.27
C PRO A 68 4.62 -2.64 -7.59
N CYS A 69 5.38 -2.42 -8.62
CA CYS A 69 4.85 -1.92 -9.89
C CYS A 69 3.97 -0.67 -9.68
N SER A 70 2.83 -0.59 -10.34
CA SER A 70 1.96 0.59 -10.24
C SER A 70 1.21 0.76 -8.90
N THR A 71 1.32 -0.17 -7.94
CA THR A 71 0.79 0.06 -6.58
C THR A 71 1.59 1.14 -5.84
N PHE A 72 2.88 1.31 -6.18
CA PHE A 72 3.73 2.38 -5.65
C PHE A 72 3.18 3.78 -5.93
N LYS A 73 2.34 3.95 -6.95
CA LYS A 73 1.74 5.25 -7.30
C LYS A 73 0.92 5.86 -6.16
N ILE A 74 0.40 5.07 -5.23
CA ILE A 74 -0.24 5.56 -4.00
C ILE A 74 0.76 6.44 -3.22
N PHE A 75 1.94 5.89 -2.92
CA PHE A 75 2.96 6.57 -2.13
C PHE A 75 3.71 7.64 -2.92
N ASN A 76 3.91 7.44 -4.23
CA ASN A 76 4.46 8.48 -5.11
C ASN A 76 3.56 9.74 -5.12
N SER A 77 2.23 9.54 -5.18
CA SER A 77 1.24 10.63 -5.07
C SER A 77 1.31 11.33 -3.71
N LEU A 78 1.33 10.55 -2.62
CA LEU A 78 1.42 11.10 -1.26
C LEU A 78 2.68 11.95 -1.08
N ILE A 79 3.83 11.44 -1.52
CA ILE A 79 5.12 12.16 -1.45
C ILE A 79 5.08 13.43 -2.31
N GLY A 80 4.52 13.35 -3.52
CA GLY A 80 4.40 14.51 -4.41
C GLY A 80 3.56 15.64 -3.83
N LEU A 81 2.44 15.30 -3.18
CA LEU A 81 1.57 16.27 -2.50
C LEU A 81 2.22 16.81 -1.22
N GLU A 82 2.81 15.96 -0.39
CA GLU A 82 3.41 16.34 0.88
C GLU A 82 4.64 17.24 0.71
N THR A 83 5.41 17.01 -0.36
CA THR A 83 6.59 17.82 -0.69
C THR A 83 6.27 19.12 -1.43
N GLY A 84 4.99 19.38 -1.71
CA GLY A 84 4.54 20.58 -2.45
C GLY A 84 4.94 20.56 -3.94
N VAL A 85 5.37 19.41 -4.48
CA VAL A 85 5.65 19.23 -5.92
C VAL A 85 4.35 19.21 -6.72
N LEU A 86 3.29 18.71 -6.10
CA LEU A 86 1.91 18.81 -6.59
C LEU A 86 1.08 19.64 -5.62
N ASP A 87 0.15 20.41 -6.17
CA ASP A 87 -0.88 21.11 -5.39
C ASP A 87 -1.95 20.13 -4.90
N SER A 88 -2.70 20.52 -3.87
CA SER A 88 -3.84 19.74 -3.36
C SER A 88 -5.06 19.79 -4.30
N GLU A 89 -5.19 20.85 -5.10
CA GLU A 89 -6.25 20.99 -6.09
C GLU A 89 -5.85 20.29 -7.38
N ASP A 90 -6.67 19.32 -7.85
CA ASP A 90 -6.34 18.44 -8.97
C ASP A 90 -5.98 19.20 -10.25
N VAL A 91 -6.65 20.33 -10.52
CA VAL A 91 -6.39 21.15 -11.71
C VAL A 91 -4.95 21.65 -11.79
N TYR A 92 -4.30 21.90 -10.66
CA TYR A 92 -2.91 22.34 -10.58
C TYR A 92 -1.91 21.19 -10.56
N THR A 93 -2.39 19.95 -10.55
CA THR A 93 -1.52 18.75 -10.68
C THR A 93 -1.24 18.39 -12.13
N LEU A 94 -1.70 19.22 -13.09
CA LEU A 94 -1.57 18.95 -14.51
C LEU A 94 -0.09 18.85 -14.94
N ILE A 95 0.27 17.71 -15.51
CA ILE A 95 1.53 17.53 -16.24
C ILE A 95 1.20 17.35 -17.73
N LYS A 96 1.79 18.22 -18.56
CA LYS A 96 1.62 18.18 -20.00
C LYS A 96 2.32 16.99 -20.61
N TRP A 97 1.63 16.31 -21.52
CA TRP A 97 2.22 15.25 -22.33
C TRP A 97 3.30 15.81 -23.26
N ASN A 98 4.43 15.12 -23.33
CA ASN A 98 5.58 15.55 -24.14
C ASN A 98 5.49 15.16 -25.63
N GLY A 99 4.36 14.61 -26.08
CA GLY A 99 4.14 14.15 -27.46
C GLY A 99 4.69 12.76 -27.77
N LYS A 100 5.40 12.09 -26.84
CA LYS A 100 5.90 10.72 -27.05
C LYS A 100 4.74 9.73 -27.04
N LYS A 101 4.50 9.07 -28.17
CA LYS A 101 3.41 8.09 -28.33
C LYS A 101 3.65 6.84 -27.46
N HIS A 102 2.62 6.41 -26.77
CA HIS A 102 2.55 5.20 -25.97
C HIS A 102 1.51 4.24 -26.54
N ASP A 103 1.66 2.94 -26.28
CA ASP A 103 0.74 1.88 -26.76
C ASP A 103 -0.66 1.97 -26.15
N PHE A 104 -0.78 2.61 -24.98
CA PHE A 104 -2.06 2.87 -24.34
C PHE A 104 -2.62 4.23 -24.82
N PRO A 105 -3.69 4.27 -25.64
CA PRO A 105 -4.20 5.53 -26.21
C PRO A 105 -4.52 6.60 -25.16
N ASN A 106 -5.06 6.19 -24.02
CA ASN A 106 -5.41 7.10 -22.91
C ASN A 106 -4.19 7.78 -22.26
N TRP A 107 -2.97 7.29 -22.50
CA TRP A 107 -1.75 7.93 -22.01
C TRP A 107 -1.24 9.07 -22.87
N ASN A 108 -1.77 9.20 -24.12
CA ASN A 108 -1.29 10.15 -25.12
C ASN A 108 -2.04 11.51 -25.03
N ARG A 109 -2.08 12.07 -23.84
CA ARG A 109 -2.69 13.36 -23.52
C ARG A 109 -2.16 13.92 -22.20
N ASP A 110 -2.47 15.16 -21.90
CA ASP A 110 -2.19 15.77 -20.60
C ASP A 110 -2.97 15.06 -19.48
N HIS A 111 -2.36 14.94 -18.30
CA HIS A 111 -2.99 14.32 -17.14
C HIS A 111 -2.85 15.14 -15.89
N THR A 112 -3.92 15.17 -15.08
CA THR A 112 -3.89 15.52 -13.67
C THR A 112 -3.53 14.30 -12.83
N LEU A 113 -3.26 14.48 -11.53
CA LEU A 113 -3.00 13.37 -10.61
C LEU A 113 -4.15 12.35 -10.58
N ALA A 114 -5.40 12.84 -10.57
CA ALA A 114 -6.59 11.98 -10.58
C ALA A 114 -6.64 11.11 -11.84
N SER A 115 -6.58 11.73 -13.02
CA SER A 115 -6.64 11.01 -14.29
C SER A 115 -5.43 10.08 -14.49
N ALA A 116 -4.23 10.49 -14.09
CA ALA A 116 -3.02 9.67 -14.16
C ALA A 116 -3.11 8.45 -13.23
N THR A 117 -3.73 8.59 -12.05
CA THR A 117 -3.95 7.49 -11.11
C THR A 117 -4.95 6.48 -11.66
N GLN A 118 -6.09 6.95 -12.18
CA GLN A 118 -7.14 6.11 -12.76
C GLN A 118 -6.63 5.32 -13.97
N GLU A 119 -5.95 5.98 -14.91
CA GLU A 119 -5.39 5.37 -16.13
C GLU A 119 -4.03 4.70 -15.90
N SER A 120 -3.50 4.78 -14.68
CA SER A 120 -2.19 4.21 -14.31
C SER A 120 -1.03 4.69 -15.20
N VAL A 121 -1.01 5.97 -15.57
CA VAL A 121 -0.09 6.58 -16.53
C VAL A 121 1.36 6.55 -16.00
N VAL A 122 2.22 5.74 -16.60
CA VAL A 122 3.60 5.57 -16.11
C VAL A 122 4.41 6.83 -16.28
N TRP A 123 4.39 7.47 -17.44
CA TRP A 123 5.19 8.66 -17.71
C TRP A 123 4.88 9.84 -16.76
N TYR A 124 3.61 10.00 -16.35
CA TYR A 124 3.23 11.02 -15.36
C TYR A 124 3.95 10.81 -14.02
N PHE A 125 3.94 9.57 -13.52
CA PHE A 125 4.57 9.22 -12.25
C PHE A 125 6.10 9.18 -12.33
N GLN A 126 6.67 8.95 -13.50
CA GLN A 126 8.11 9.11 -13.75
C GLN A 126 8.52 10.58 -13.67
N GLU A 127 7.76 11.48 -14.31
CA GLU A 127 7.96 12.91 -14.22
C GLU A 127 7.77 13.43 -12.79
N LEU A 128 6.73 12.96 -12.09
CA LEU A 128 6.51 13.29 -10.68
C LEU A 128 7.69 12.86 -9.81
N ALA A 129 8.18 11.64 -9.96
CA ALA A 129 9.35 11.16 -9.23
C ALA A 129 10.60 12.00 -9.52
N ALA A 130 10.82 12.39 -10.78
CA ALA A 130 11.91 13.29 -11.16
C ALA A 130 11.80 14.65 -10.47
N ARG A 131 10.61 15.24 -10.38
CA ARG A 131 10.35 16.52 -9.68
C ARG A 131 10.51 16.41 -8.15
N ILE A 132 10.10 15.28 -7.56
CA ILE A 132 10.33 15.00 -6.13
C ILE A 132 11.84 14.99 -5.85
N GLY A 133 12.61 14.34 -6.70
CA GLY A 133 14.06 14.20 -6.57
C GLY A 133 14.48 13.04 -5.67
N GLN A 134 15.72 12.58 -5.86
CA GLN A 134 16.24 11.36 -5.24
C GLN A 134 16.29 11.46 -3.71
N GLU A 135 16.76 12.56 -3.18
CA GLU A 135 16.93 12.76 -1.73
C GLU A 135 15.59 12.69 -0.99
N ARG A 136 14.59 13.46 -1.42
CA ARG A 136 13.24 13.45 -0.80
C ARG A 136 12.54 12.11 -0.98
N MET A 137 12.68 11.48 -2.15
CA MET A 137 12.10 10.16 -2.39
C MET A 137 12.69 9.13 -1.42
N GLN A 138 14.02 9.07 -1.27
CA GLN A 138 14.68 8.16 -0.33
C GLN A 138 14.31 8.45 1.12
N GLU A 139 14.26 9.72 1.51
CA GLU A 139 13.87 10.15 2.86
C GLU A 139 12.46 9.64 3.23
N TYR A 140 11.47 9.85 2.35
CA TYR A 140 10.10 9.40 2.60
C TYR A 140 9.98 7.88 2.62
N LEU A 141 10.62 7.16 1.70
CA LEU A 141 10.61 5.69 1.73
C LEU A 141 11.20 5.14 3.04
N SER A 142 12.24 5.79 3.56
CA SER A 142 12.86 5.43 4.85
C SER A 142 11.94 5.78 6.03
N LYS A 143 11.35 6.98 6.04
CA LYS A 143 10.41 7.42 7.09
C LYS A 143 9.19 6.52 7.23
N ILE A 144 8.64 6.02 6.11
CA ILE A 144 7.47 5.15 6.13
C ILE A 144 7.82 3.66 6.23
N GLY A 145 9.10 3.29 6.06
CA GLY A 145 9.54 1.91 6.06
C GLY A 145 9.02 1.09 4.87
N TYR A 146 9.08 1.66 3.64
CA TYR A 146 8.52 1.00 2.46
C TYR A 146 9.37 -0.19 2.00
N GLY A 147 8.99 -1.39 2.36
CA GLY A 147 9.65 -2.63 1.93
C GLY A 147 11.16 -2.61 2.15
N ASN A 148 11.96 -2.82 1.08
CA ASN A 148 13.42 -2.76 1.15
C ASN A 148 14.01 -1.35 0.98
N GLN A 149 13.19 -0.33 0.71
CA GLN A 149 13.58 1.09 0.59
C GLN A 149 14.64 1.37 -0.50
N ASP A 150 14.86 0.45 -1.43
CA ASP A 150 15.93 0.51 -2.42
C ASP A 150 15.46 1.23 -3.70
N ILE A 151 16.02 2.41 -3.96
CA ILE A 151 15.79 3.20 -5.18
C ILE A 151 16.98 3.18 -6.15
N SER A 152 17.97 2.32 -5.93
CA SER A 152 19.18 2.23 -6.77
C SER A 152 18.90 1.89 -8.24
N GLY A 153 17.75 1.30 -8.53
CA GLY A 153 17.29 0.97 -9.88
C GLY A 153 16.86 2.16 -10.75
N GLY A 154 17.17 3.40 -10.30
CA GLY A 154 16.90 4.64 -11.03
C GLY A 154 15.64 5.37 -10.53
N LEU A 155 15.78 6.69 -10.30
CA LEU A 155 14.75 7.55 -9.68
C LEU A 155 13.37 7.44 -10.35
N THR A 156 13.30 7.23 -11.64
CA THR A 156 12.05 7.14 -12.41
C THR A 156 11.61 5.71 -12.73
N THR A 157 12.36 4.69 -12.26
CA THR A 157 12.16 3.28 -12.66
C THR A 157 12.23 2.28 -11.50
N PHE A 158 12.71 2.67 -10.32
CA PHE A 158 13.01 1.76 -9.20
C PHE A 158 11.81 0.88 -8.77
N TRP A 159 10.57 1.34 -8.98
CA TRP A 159 9.34 0.58 -8.68
C TRP A 159 8.80 -0.28 -9.84
N LEU A 160 9.37 -0.10 -11.06
CA LEU A 160 8.93 -0.79 -12.29
C LEU A 160 9.77 -2.05 -12.53
N ARG A 161 9.53 -3.11 -11.71
CA ARG A 161 10.29 -4.37 -11.75
C ARG A 161 11.80 -4.19 -11.62
N SER A 162 12.20 -3.27 -10.76
CA SER A 162 13.58 -2.93 -10.51
C SER A 162 13.97 -3.19 -9.04
N SER A 163 14.70 -2.29 -8.39
CA SER A 163 15.28 -2.51 -7.06
C SER A 163 14.29 -2.50 -5.91
N LEU A 164 13.24 -1.67 -5.97
CA LEU A 164 12.25 -1.58 -4.89
C LEU A 164 11.39 -2.85 -4.81
N LYS A 165 11.31 -3.43 -3.60
CA LYS A 165 10.55 -4.64 -3.30
C LYS A 165 9.72 -4.46 -2.02
N ILE A 166 8.53 -5.06 -2.00
CA ILE A 166 7.62 -5.07 -0.85
C ILE A 166 6.79 -6.35 -0.86
N SER A 167 6.44 -6.86 0.31
CA SER A 167 5.57 -8.03 0.46
C SER A 167 4.09 -7.64 0.59
N ALA A 168 3.19 -8.61 0.44
CA ALA A 168 1.76 -8.36 0.59
C ALA A 168 1.39 -7.95 2.03
N ILE A 169 2.04 -8.54 3.03
CA ILE A 169 1.86 -8.15 4.44
C ILE A 169 2.31 -6.72 4.64
N GLU A 170 3.50 -6.35 4.18
CA GLU A 170 4.01 -4.97 4.31
C GLU A 170 3.12 -3.94 3.57
N GLN A 171 2.51 -4.31 2.44
CA GLN A 171 1.52 -3.45 1.76
C GLN A 171 0.29 -3.21 2.64
N VAL A 172 -0.25 -4.26 3.26
CA VAL A 172 -1.40 -4.16 4.18
C VAL A 172 -1.03 -3.31 5.39
N ASP A 173 0.15 -3.52 5.99
CA ASP A 173 0.62 -2.76 7.16
C ASP A 173 0.77 -1.26 6.86
N LEU A 174 1.37 -0.92 5.70
CA LEU A 174 1.52 0.47 5.28
C LEU A 174 0.17 1.13 4.98
N LEU A 175 -0.75 0.42 4.33
CA LEU A 175 -2.09 0.94 4.06
C LEU A 175 -2.90 1.09 5.36
N THR A 176 -2.72 0.19 6.33
CA THR A 176 -3.32 0.32 7.68
C THR A 176 -2.80 1.57 8.39
N LYS A 177 -1.49 1.81 8.38
CA LYS A 177 -0.90 3.04 8.93
C LYS A 177 -1.39 4.29 8.21
N LEU A 178 -1.56 4.24 6.88
CA LEU A 178 -2.09 5.35 6.09
C LEU A 178 -3.54 5.67 6.49
N TYR A 179 -4.37 4.64 6.62
CA TYR A 179 -5.77 4.80 7.06
C TYR A 179 -5.86 5.41 8.47
N ASN A 180 -5.04 4.93 9.40
CA ASN A 180 -5.01 5.37 10.80
C ASN A 180 -4.26 6.69 11.02
N ASN A 181 -3.85 7.40 9.96
CA ASN A 181 -3.09 8.66 10.06
C ASN A 181 -1.77 8.53 10.85
N GLN A 182 -1.10 7.39 10.71
CA GLN A 182 0.16 7.07 11.39
C GLN A 182 1.39 7.26 10.51
N LEU A 183 1.21 7.73 9.26
CA LEU A 183 2.29 8.07 8.34
C LEU A 183 2.47 9.59 8.26
N PRO A 184 3.68 10.08 7.92
CA PRO A 184 4.01 11.51 7.89
C PRO A 184 3.44 12.19 6.62
N PHE A 185 2.11 12.10 6.44
CA PHE A 185 1.39 12.75 5.35
C PHE A 185 0.22 13.56 5.90
N SER A 186 0.03 14.76 5.35
CA SER A 186 -1.07 15.65 5.72
C SER A 186 -2.44 15.02 5.45
N ALA A 187 -3.45 15.47 6.17
CA ALA A 187 -4.83 15.02 5.94
C ALA A 187 -5.29 15.30 4.50
N THR A 188 -4.85 16.42 3.93
CA THR A 188 -5.15 16.81 2.54
C THR A 188 -4.52 15.84 1.54
N ALA A 189 -3.22 15.55 1.65
CA ALA A 189 -2.53 14.59 0.78
C ALA A 189 -3.21 13.21 0.84
N ARG A 190 -3.50 12.74 2.05
CA ARG A 190 -4.19 11.46 2.27
C ARG A 190 -5.57 11.43 1.66
N SER A 191 -6.43 12.43 1.92
CA SER A 191 -7.81 12.46 1.38
C SER A 191 -7.81 12.55 -0.15
N THR A 192 -6.91 13.33 -0.74
CA THR A 192 -6.75 13.43 -2.21
C THR A 192 -6.38 12.07 -2.81
N VAL A 193 -5.41 11.36 -2.23
CA VAL A 193 -4.99 10.06 -2.76
C VAL A 193 -6.08 9.01 -2.59
N LEU A 194 -6.75 8.94 -1.43
CA LEU A 194 -7.85 8.00 -1.20
C LEU A 194 -9.01 8.25 -2.20
N LYS A 195 -9.36 9.52 -2.46
CA LYS A 195 -10.33 9.89 -3.50
C LYS A 195 -9.90 9.36 -4.87
N ASN A 196 -8.64 9.55 -5.26
CA ASN A 196 -8.14 9.20 -6.59
C ASN A 196 -8.04 7.69 -6.83
N ILE A 197 -7.92 6.87 -5.77
CA ILE A 197 -7.93 5.40 -5.87
C ILE A 197 -9.31 4.79 -5.62
N THR A 198 -10.39 5.60 -5.44
CA THR A 198 -11.75 5.08 -5.32
C THR A 198 -12.20 4.49 -6.65
N LEU A 199 -12.61 3.22 -6.64
CA LEU A 199 -13.03 2.45 -7.81
C LEU A 199 -14.54 2.32 -7.91
N SER A 200 -15.22 2.18 -6.79
CA SER A 200 -16.69 2.14 -6.69
C SER A 200 -17.15 2.59 -5.31
N ASP A 201 -18.32 3.21 -5.26
CA ASP A 201 -19.02 3.62 -4.03
C ASP A 201 -20.51 3.46 -4.30
N SER A 202 -21.09 2.34 -3.87
CA SER A 202 -22.50 2.01 -4.11
C SER A 202 -23.04 1.04 -3.09
N ASN A 203 -24.35 1.17 -2.76
CA ASN A 203 -25.06 0.27 -1.85
C ASN A 203 -24.39 0.11 -0.47
N GLY A 204 -23.75 1.17 0.04
CA GLY A 204 -23.05 1.13 1.33
C GLY A 204 -21.73 0.38 1.32
N VAL A 205 -21.26 -0.03 0.14
CA VAL A 205 -19.95 -0.67 -0.06
C VAL A 205 -19.08 0.21 -0.94
N LYS A 206 -17.86 0.50 -0.46
CA LYS A 206 -16.87 1.26 -1.21
C LYS A 206 -15.60 0.46 -1.40
N LEU A 207 -15.13 0.39 -2.64
CA LEU A 207 -13.88 -0.25 -3.00
C LEU A 207 -12.88 0.81 -3.42
N LEU A 208 -11.75 0.87 -2.73
CA LEU A 208 -10.62 1.72 -3.07
C LEU A 208 -9.41 0.84 -3.35
N GLY A 209 -8.59 1.20 -4.32
CA GLY A 209 -7.36 0.45 -4.53
C GLY A 209 -6.63 0.77 -5.81
N LYS A 210 -5.45 0.18 -5.90
CA LYS A 210 -4.55 0.34 -7.04
C LYS A 210 -4.04 -1.01 -7.53
N THR A 211 -4.12 -1.18 -8.85
CA THR A 211 -3.50 -2.31 -9.54
C THR A 211 -2.04 -2.03 -9.84
N GLY A 212 -1.23 -3.09 -9.92
CA GLY A 212 0.12 -3.06 -10.45
C GLY A 212 0.34 -4.24 -11.39
N SER A 213 1.07 -4.05 -12.47
CA SER A 213 1.42 -5.13 -13.41
C SER A 213 2.90 -5.05 -13.75
N GLY A 214 3.55 -6.20 -13.78
CA GLY A 214 4.97 -6.33 -14.10
C GLY A 214 5.16 -7.08 -15.40
N LEU A 215 5.75 -6.39 -16.40
CA LEU A 215 6.08 -6.94 -17.71
C LEU A 215 7.55 -7.39 -17.73
N GLN A 216 7.83 -8.57 -18.30
CA GLN A 216 9.18 -9.06 -18.58
C GLN A 216 9.15 -9.81 -19.89
N ASP A 217 10.08 -9.47 -20.79
CA ASP A 217 10.23 -10.12 -22.10
C ASP A 217 8.92 -10.23 -22.88
N GLY A 218 8.12 -9.15 -22.83
CA GLY A 218 6.81 -9.06 -23.48
C GLY A 218 5.67 -9.83 -22.78
N LYS A 219 5.92 -10.47 -21.63
CA LYS A 219 4.93 -11.25 -20.87
C LYS A 219 4.57 -10.57 -19.55
N TRP A 220 3.31 -10.65 -19.17
CA TRP A 220 2.80 -10.15 -17.90
C TRP A 220 2.97 -11.23 -16.83
N ILE A 221 4.00 -11.11 -15.99
CA ILE A 221 4.39 -12.17 -15.05
C ILE A 221 4.14 -11.84 -13.59
N LEU A 222 3.67 -10.62 -13.28
CA LEU A 222 3.37 -10.16 -11.92
C LEU A 222 2.15 -9.25 -11.93
N GLY A 223 1.14 -9.58 -11.13
CA GLY A 223 -0.05 -8.77 -10.92
C GLY A 223 -0.25 -8.44 -9.45
N TRP A 224 -0.65 -7.19 -9.15
CA TRP A 224 -1.00 -6.72 -7.83
C TRP A 224 -2.37 -6.04 -7.80
N PHE A 225 -3.08 -6.20 -6.69
CA PHE A 225 -4.13 -5.30 -6.25
C PHE A 225 -3.97 -5.05 -4.75
N VAL A 226 -3.98 -3.76 -4.35
CA VAL A 226 -3.90 -3.36 -2.95
C VAL A 226 -4.91 -2.25 -2.68
N GLY A 227 -5.50 -2.21 -1.49
CA GLY A 227 -6.48 -1.18 -1.18
C GLY A 227 -7.34 -1.46 0.03
N TYR A 228 -8.57 -0.92 -0.02
CA TYR A 228 -9.53 -0.95 1.07
C TYR A 228 -10.91 -1.38 0.58
N ILE A 229 -11.66 -2.04 1.47
CA ILE A 229 -13.08 -2.31 1.33
C ILE A 229 -13.76 -1.68 2.54
N GLU A 230 -14.62 -0.70 2.31
CA GLU A 230 -15.49 -0.14 3.33
C GLU A 230 -16.89 -0.76 3.16
N ASN A 231 -17.40 -1.41 4.19
CA ASN A 231 -18.73 -2.01 4.18
C ASN A 231 -19.41 -1.78 5.53
N GLN A 232 -20.57 -1.12 5.52
CA GLN A 232 -21.38 -0.85 6.71
C GLN A 232 -20.57 -0.23 7.88
N GLY A 233 -19.69 0.72 7.56
CA GLY A 233 -18.84 1.41 8.54
C GLY A 233 -17.63 0.61 9.05
N LYS A 234 -17.41 -0.59 8.54
CA LYS A 234 -16.20 -1.38 8.77
C LYS A 234 -15.23 -1.18 7.62
N ILE A 235 -13.95 -1.26 7.92
CA ILE A 235 -12.86 -1.18 6.94
C ILE A 235 -12.08 -2.49 6.93
N TYR A 236 -11.73 -2.96 5.76
CA TYR A 236 -10.83 -4.10 5.53
C TYR A 236 -9.72 -3.65 4.61
N ILE A 237 -8.48 -3.94 4.98
CA ILE A 237 -7.30 -3.59 4.20
C ILE A 237 -6.84 -4.84 3.47
N VAL A 238 -6.63 -4.76 2.16
CA VAL A 238 -6.36 -5.94 1.33
C VAL A 238 -5.13 -5.78 0.45
N ALA A 239 -4.40 -6.87 0.24
CA ALA A 239 -3.38 -7.00 -0.77
C ALA A 239 -3.45 -8.40 -1.40
N THR A 240 -3.47 -8.43 -2.73
CA THR A 240 -3.37 -9.65 -3.53
C THR A 240 -2.22 -9.51 -4.50
N ASN A 241 -1.36 -10.51 -4.57
CA ASN A 241 -0.43 -10.63 -5.69
C ASN A 241 -0.57 -11.99 -6.38
N ILE A 242 -0.21 -12.01 -7.65
CA ILE A 242 -0.13 -13.21 -8.50
C ILE A 242 1.14 -13.18 -9.34
N GLU A 243 1.78 -14.30 -9.47
CA GLU A 243 2.90 -14.55 -10.40
C GLU A 243 2.53 -15.69 -11.35
N GLY A 244 2.99 -15.63 -12.59
CA GLY A 244 2.77 -16.66 -13.59
C GLY A 244 3.63 -16.46 -14.84
N PRO A 245 3.65 -17.41 -15.77
CA PRO A 245 4.47 -17.33 -16.97
C PRO A 245 4.00 -16.25 -17.96
N ASP A 246 2.70 -15.92 -17.92
CA ASP A 246 2.06 -14.82 -18.64
C ASP A 246 0.64 -14.59 -18.08
N GLY A 247 0.02 -13.45 -18.41
CA GLY A 247 -1.33 -13.10 -17.98
C GLY A 247 -1.48 -12.68 -16.51
N ALA A 248 -0.42 -12.68 -15.72
CA ALA A 248 -0.43 -12.22 -14.34
C ALA A 248 -0.47 -10.68 -14.29
N ILE A 249 -1.65 -10.10 -14.53
CA ILE A 249 -1.87 -8.65 -14.54
C ILE A 249 -2.63 -8.17 -13.29
N GLY A 250 -2.47 -6.89 -12.96
CA GLY A 250 -3.16 -6.29 -11.82
C GLY A 250 -4.69 -6.34 -11.92
N GLY A 251 -5.24 -6.31 -13.12
CA GLY A 251 -6.69 -6.53 -13.34
C GLY A 251 -7.13 -7.91 -12.84
N LYS A 252 -6.36 -8.96 -13.12
CA LYS A 252 -6.64 -10.33 -12.64
C LYS A 252 -6.52 -10.41 -11.12
N ALA A 253 -5.48 -9.82 -10.52
CA ALA A 253 -5.34 -9.76 -9.07
C ALA A 253 -6.53 -9.06 -8.40
N ARG A 254 -7.05 -7.97 -9.00
CA ARG A 254 -8.27 -7.29 -8.54
C ARG A 254 -9.50 -8.20 -8.61
N GLU A 255 -9.71 -8.93 -9.71
CA GLU A 255 -10.85 -9.84 -9.84
C GLU A 255 -10.78 -10.99 -8.84
N ILE A 256 -9.59 -11.53 -8.57
CA ILE A 256 -9.37 -12.52 -7.51
C ILE A 256 -9.75 -11.92 -6.14
N THR A 257 -9.26 -10.71 -5.83
CA THR A 257 -9.64 -10.02 -4.59
C THR A 257 -11.15 -9.90 -4.45
N LYS A 258 -11.84 -9.43 -5.51
CA LYS A 258 -13.31 -9.29 -5.50
C LYS A 258 -14.03 -10.62 -5.33
N ALA A 259 -13.54 -11.69 -5.95
CA ALA A 259 -14.13 -13.02 -5.79
C ALA A 259 -14.00 -13.53 -4.34
N ILE A 260 -12.81 -13.43 -3.77
CA ILE A 260 -12.57 -13.81 -2.36
C ILE A 260 -13.43 -12.99 -1.41
N THR A 261 -13.49 -11.67 -1.60
CA THR A 261 -14.24 -10.79 -0.70
C THR A 261 -15.75 -10.96 -0.80
N ARG A 262 -16.28 -11.40 -1.95
CA ARG A 262 -17.67 -11.88 -2.06
C ARG A 262 -17.90 -13.18 -1.30
N ASP A 263 -17.00 -14.16 -1.42
CA ASP A 263 -17.09 -15.41 -0.64
C ASP A 263 -17.04 -15.16 0.87
N LEU A 264 -16.40 -14.05 1.29
CA LEU A 264 -16.36 -13.58 2.69
C LEU A 264 -17.53 -12.64 3.06
N ASN A 265 -18.49 -12.40 2.16
CA ASN A 265 -19.64 -11.48 2.33
C ASN A 265 -19.22 -10.02 2.65
N LEU A 266 -18.16 -9.54 2.02
CA LEU A 266 -17.63 -8.18 2.20
C LEU A 266 -17.92 -7.26 1.00
N LEU A 267 -18.29 -7.81 -0.17
CA LEU A 267 -18.68 -7.11 -1.41
C LEU A 267 -20.02 -7.61 -1.93
#